data_b6d2af7759aad503d5bede2640056c67
#
_entry.id   b6d2af7759aad503d5bede2640056c67
#
_cell.length_a   1.000
_cell.length_b   1.000
_cell.length_c   1.000
_cell.angle_alpha   90.00
_cell.angle_beta   90.00
_cell.angle_gamma   90.00
#
_symmetry.space_group_name_H-M   'P 1'
#
loop_
_entity.id
_entity.type
_entity.pdbx_description
1 polymer ?
#
loop_
_entity_poly.entity_id
_entity_poly.type
_entity_poly.pdbx_seq_one_letter_code
_entity_poly.pdbx_strand_id
1 'polypeptide(L)'
;GWVEVATEDGTSGYLWYLKAESETRLRFEDYLEMSMVEAEYNQLPAVPTTSPGSEGLFSAIQTRGNVEVGFTAAAGLDEFDAILKNLDTQGAIEENMLFLQRQTSLDFDDMLASISGGFAGGTAFGLFENSEEMALNLGFSGFRRGSYDFYKTDWKYLNDASTRGGINGINSVEGVLVPAGTSTVYDQVLGTNIRRPFLHVRYRASQADDRRMKNWITGSVGGAATSDLDAMEVHFLSERCLVTQAANNFVLFTD
;
A
#
# COMPACT_ATOMS: atom_id res chain seq x y z
N GLY A 1 -8.00 -24.57 -24.42
CA GLY A 1 -8.89 -25.69 -24.63
C GLY A 1 -9.96 -25.73 -23.56
N TRP A 2 -11.19 -25.90 -23.96
CA TRP A 2 -12.33 -26.02 -23.10
C TRP A 2 -12.29 -27.38 -22.41
N VAL A 3 -12.29 -27.42 -21.10
CA VAL A 3 -12.48 -28.65 -20.33
C VAL A 3 -13.90 -28.63 -19.81
N GLU A 4 -14.73 -29.51 -20.32
CA GLU A 4 -16.07 -29.77 -19.77
C GLU A 4 -15.89 -30.55 -18.48
N VAL A 5 -16.21 -29.95 -17.36
CA VAL A 5 -16.26 -30.64 -16.07
C VAL A 5 -17.70 -30.96 -15.77
N ALA A 6 -18.07 -32.21 -15.89
CA ALA A 6 -19.34 -32.71 -15.40
C ALA A 6 -19.26 -32.87 -13.88
N THR A 7 -20.04 -32.11 -13.16
CA THR A 7 -20.26 -32.32 -11.73
C THR A 7 -21.36 -33.40 -11.53
N GLU A 8 -21.31 -34.10 -10.41
CA GLU A 8 -22.28 -35.14 -10.06
C GLU A 8 -23.77 -34.68 -10.11
N ASP A 9 -23.98 -33.37 -10.03
CA ASP A 9 -25.28 -32.70 -10.09
C ASP A 9 -25.73 -32.37 -11.52
N GLY A 10 -25.06 -32.83 -12.55
CA GLY A 10 -25.41 -32.62 -13.96
C GLY A 10 -25.20 -31.20 -14.48
N THR A 11 -24.55 -30.33 -13.74
CA THR A 11 -24.14 -29.00 -14.20
C THR A 11 -22.83 -29.13 -14.94
N SER A 12 -22.86 -29.07 -16.26
CA SER A 12 -21.66 -28.86 -17.08
C SER A 12 -21.29 -27.37 -17.08
N GLY A 13 -20.16 -27.01 -16.53
CA GLY A 13 -19.71 -25.62 -16.47
C GLY A 13 -18.33 -25.45 -17.08
N TYR A 14 -18.09 -24.29 -17.66
CA TYR A 14 -16.79 -23.86 -18.20
C TYR A 14 -15.86 -23.39 -17.05
N LEU A 15 -15.64 -24.26 -16.08
CA LEU A 15 -14.93 -23.92 -14.85
C LEU A 15 -13.49 -23.42 -15.11
N TRP A 16 -12.84 -23.94 -16.14
CA TRP A 16 -11.46 -23.58 -16.48
C TRP A 16 -11.35 -22.16 -17.02
N TYR A 17 -12.30 -21.72 -17.80
CA TYR A 17 -12.34 -20.39 -18.36
C TYR A 17 -12.55 -19.34 -17.25
N LEU A 18 -13.53 -19.56 -16.41
CA LEU A 18 -13.81 -18.67 -15.26
C LEU A 18 -12.63 -18.56 -14.32
N LYS A 19 -11.89 -19.65 -14.11
CA LYS A 19 -10.68 -19.66 -13.28
C LYS A 19 -9.56 -18.83 -13.92
N ALA A 20 -9.30 -19.02 -15.20
CA ALA A 20 -8.24 -18.28 -15.90
C ALA A 20 -8.53 -16.77 -15.96
N GLU A 21 -9.77 -16.36 -16.18
CA GLU A 21 -10.17 -14.95 -16.15
C GLU A 21 -10.01 -14.37 -14.75
N SER A 22 -10.48 -15.08 -13.72
CA SER A 22 -10.33 -14.66 -12.33
C SER A 22 -8.88 -14.52 -11.91
N GLU A 23 -8.03 -15.49 -12.25
CA GLU A 23 -6.59 -15.42 -11.98
C GLU A 23 -5.91 -14.25 -12.72
N THR A 24 -6.27 -14.00 -13.96
CA THR A 24 -5.72 -12.90 -14.75
C THR A 24 -6.13 -11.55 -14.14
N ARG A 25 -7.38 -11.43 -13.73
CA ARG A 25 -7.87 -10.23 -13.05
C ARG A 25 -7.14 -9.97 -11.75
N LEU A 26 -6.98 -10.98 -10.90
CA LEU A 26 -6.23 -10.86 -9.63
C LEU A 26 -4.79 -10.43 -9.87
N ARG A 27 -4.10 -11.04 -10.84
CA ARG A 27 -2.74 -10.65 -11.19
C ARG A 27 -2.67 -9.21 -11.70
N PHE A 28 -3.65 -8.79 -12.49
CA PHE A 28 -3.71 -7.41 -12.97
C PHE A 28 -3.92 -6.42 -11.81
N GLU A 29 -4.78 -6.75 -10.85
CA GLU A 29 -5.00 -5.96 -9.65
C GLU A 29 -3.73 -5.87 -8.78
N ASP A 30 -3.01 -6.99 -8.62
CA ASP A 30 -1.72 -7.03 -7.92
C ASP A 30 -0.67 -6.15 -8.60
N TYR A 31 -0.54 -6.22 -9.92
CA TYR A 31 0.38 -5.35 -10.66
C TYR A 31 0.02 -3.88 -10.57
N LEU A 32 -1.27 -3.55 -10.54
CA LEU A 32 -1.73 -2.17 -10.33
C LEU A 32 -1.33 -1.67 -8.94
N GLU A 33 -1.50 -2.49 -7.92
CA GLU A 33 -1.11 -2.15 -6.55
C GLU A 33 0.41 -1.99 -6.43
N MET A 34 1.18 -2.93 -6.97
CA MET A 34 2.64 -2.85 -7.03
C MET A 34 3.11 -1.57 -7.72
N SER A 35 2.49 -1.19 -8.82
CA SER A 35 2.85 0.04 -9.53
C SER A 35 2.53 1.29 -8.73
N MET A 36 1.44 1.31 -7.97
CA MET A 36 1.12 2.44 -7.09
C MET A 36 2.07 2.55 -5.89
N VAL A 37 2.65 1.46 -5.45
CA VAL A 37 3.58 1.44 -4.32
C VAL A 37 5.01 1.73 -4.74
N GLU A 38 5.50 1.07 -5.79
CA GLU A 38 6.92 1.05 -6.16
C GLU A 38 7.28 1.82 -7.45
N ALA A 39 6.31 2.34 -8.19
CA ALA A 39 6.61 3.05 -9.43
C ALA A 39 7.46 4.30 -9.18
N GLU A 40 8.48 4.48 -10.00
CA GLU A 40 9.30 5.67 -10.02
C GLU A 40 8.85 6.63 -11.11
N TYR A 41 8.88 7.93 -10.78
CA TYR A 41 8.60 8.96 -11.77
C TYR A 41 9.75 9.04 -12.76
N ASN A 42 9.53 8.56 -13.96
CA ASN A 42 10.51 8.62 -15.03
C ASN A 42 10.16 9.75 -16.00
N GLN A 43 10.73 10.90 -15.77
CA GLN A 43 10.75 11.99 -16.73
C GLN A 43 12.10 11.96 -17.44
N LEU A 44 12.17 11.29 -18.58
CA LEU A 44 13.33 11.39 -19.46
C LEU A 44 13.26 12.74 -20.21
N PRO A 45 14.10 13.73 -19.86
CA PRO A 45 14.02 15.06 -20.45
C PRO A 45 14.43 15.10 -21.92
N ALA A 46 14.96 14.01 -22.47
CA ALA A 46 15.55 13.98 -23.80
C ALA A 46 14.71 13.31 -24.89
N VAL A 47 13.60 12.65 -24.56
CA VAL A 47 12.78 11.96 -25.56
C VAL A 47 11.31 12.41 -25.42
N PRO A 48 10.83 13.25 -26.34
CA PRO A 48 9.45 13.76 -26.29
C PRO A 48 8.35 12.72 -26.46
N THR A 49 8.71 11.47 -26.75
CA THR A 49 7.78 10.36 -27.03
C THR A 49 7.50 9.45 -25.85
N THR A 50 8.21 9.59 -24.75
CA THR A 50 7.95 8.79 -23.55
C THR A 50 7.01 9.54 -22.63
N SER A 51 5.80 9.00 -22.46
CA SER A 51 4.88 9.48 -21.43
C SER A 51 5.51 9.28 -20.07
N PRO A 52 5.54 10.29 -19.20
CA PRO A 52 6.05 10.13 -17.84
C PRO A 52 5.21 9.08 -17.11
N GLY A 53 5.86 8.18 -16.39
CA GLY A 53 5.20 7.23 -15.50
C GLY A 53 4.59 7.96 -14.29
N SER A 54 3.59 7.35 -13.67
CA SER A 54 3.06 7.83 -12.40
C SER A 54 4.02 7.50 -11.26
N GLU A 55 4.15 8.41 -10.31
CA GLU A 55 4.95 8.23 -9.12
C GLU A 55 4.23 7.34 -8.11
N GLY A 56 4.94 6.37 -7.54
CA GLY A 56 4.45 5.50 -6.48
C GLY A 56 4.72 6.06 -5.08
N LEU A 57 4.26 5.34 -4.07
CA LEU A 57 4.37 5.75 -2.67
C LEU A 57 5.83 5.92 -2.21
N PHE A 58 6.66 4.92 -2.46
CA PHE A 58 8.04 4.94 -1.98
C PHE A 58 8.85 6.06 -2.62
N SER A 59 8.72 6.25 -3.92
CA SER A 59 9.36 7.35 -4.64
C SER A 59 8.90 8.72 -4.14
N ALA A 60 7.60 8.88 -3.88
CA ALA A 60 7.03 10.12 -3.36
C ALA A 60 7.59 10.48 -1.98
N ILE A 61 7.71 9.49 -1.08
CA ILE A 61 8.27 9.72 0.25
C ILE A 61 9.77 9.99 0.16
N GLN A 62 10.48 9.23 -0.67
CA GLN A 62 11.92 9.39 -0.85
C GLN A 62 12.30 10.79 -1.38
N THR A 63 11.46 11.34 -2.25
CA THR A 63 11.71 12.66 -2.86
C THR A 63 11.23 13.82 -1.98
N ARG A 64 10.11 13.67 -1.27
CA ARG A 64 9.40 14.77 -0.59
C ARG A 64 9.12 14.52 0.89
N GLY A 65 9.33 13.29 1.37
CA GLY A 65 9.08 12.88 2.74
C GLY A 65 10.36 12.73 3.56
N ASN A 66 10.26 11.97 4.62
CA ASN A 66 11.37 11.65 5.50
C ASN A 66 11.84 10.21 5.23
N VAL A 67 13.14 10.00 5.20
CA VAL A 67 13.74 8.68 5.05
C VAL A 67 14.60 8.39 6.28
N GLU A 68 14.31 7.29 6.94
CA GLU A 68 15.09 6.78 8.07
C GLU A 68 15.83 5.52 7.62
N VAL A 69 17.16 5.55 7.73
CA VAL A 69 18.03 4.48 7.27
C VAL A 69 18.57 3.72 8.48
N GLY A 70 18.45 2.40 8.43
CA GLY A 70 19.05 1.53 9.43
C GLY A 70 18.38 1.59 10.80
N PHE A 71 17.07 1.82 10.87
CA PHE A 71 16.34 1.77 12.13
C PHE A 71 16.46 0.38 12.76
N THR A 72 16.99 0.33 13.97
CA THR A 72 17.14 -0.91 14.73
C THR A 72 16.51 -0.78 16.11
N ALA A 73 15.90 -1.86 16.60
CA ALA A 73 15.40 -1.92 17.97
C ALA A 73 16.52 -1.74 19.02
N ALA A 74 17.75 -2.06 18.66
CA ALA A 74 18.92 -1.93 19.55
C ALA A 74 19.28 -0.46 19.85
N ALA A 75 19.07 0.45 18.90
CA ALA A 75 19.25 1.89 19.12
C ALA A 75 18.08 2.50 19.92
N GLY A 76 16.98 1.78 20.01
CA GLY A 76 15.91 2.03 20.93
C GLY A 76 15.13 3.31 20.67
N LEU A 77 14.69 3.93 21.78
CA LEU A 77 13.82 5.11 21.76
C LEU A 77 14.47 6.35 21.16
N ASP A 78 15.78 6.47 21.21
CA ASP A 78 16.45 7.70 20.79
C ASP A 78 16.27 7.95 19.29
N GLU A 79 16.34 6.90 18.46
CA GLU A 79 16.08 7.00 17.04
C GLU A 79 14.61 7.29 16.76
N PHE A 80 13.72 6.62 17.49
CA PHE A 80 12.28 6.86 17.36
C PHE A 80 11.90 8.28 17.78
N ASP A 81 12.49 8.79 18.86
CA ASP A 81 12.31 10.18 19.31
C ASP A 81 12.84 11.20 18.30
N ALA A 82 13.90 10.87 17.58
CA ALA A 82 14.36 11.71 16.48
C ALA A 82 13.34 11.80 15.33
N ILE A 83 12.68 10.70 15.01
CA ILE A 83 11.56 10.68 14.04
C ILE A 83 10.43 11.60 14.51
N LEU A 84 10.05 11.53 15.78
CA LEU A 84 9.01 12.39 16.35
C LEU A 84 9.37 13.88 16.27
N LYS A 85 10.62 14.23 16.55
CA LYS A 85 11.11 15.61 16.41
C LYS A 85 11.06 16.10 14.98
N ASN A 86 11.38 15.22 14.01
CA ASN A 86 11.25 15.54 12.60
C ASN A 86 9.78 15.77 12.20
N LEU A 87 8.88 14.94 12.68
CA LEU A 87 7.44 15.09 12.42
C LEU A 87 6.90 16.39 13.05
N ASP A 88 7.36 16.78 14.22
CA ASP A 88 6.99 18.04 14.87
C ASP A 88 7.36 19.26 14.02
N THR A 89 8.52 19.22 13.37
CA THR A 89 8.95 20.28 12.47
C THR A 89 8.14 20.33 11.17
N GLN A 90 7.53 19.21 10.76
CA GLN A 90 6.86 19.07 9.48
C GLN A 90 5.35 19.25 9.52
N GLY A 91 4.74 19.41 10.66
CA GLY A 91 3.31 19.67 10.76
C GLY A 91 2.55 18.86 11.81
N ALA A 92 3.22 18.00 12.55
CA ALA A 92 2.72 17.35 13.77
C ALA A 92 1.34 16.68 13.62
N ILE A 93 1.16 15.81 12.64
CA ILE A 93 -0.04 14.98 12.55
C ILE A 93 0.07 13.87 13.60
N GLU A 94 -0.83 13.88 14.58
CA GLU A 94 -0.71 13.07 15.80
C GLU A 94 -1.08 11.60 15.59
N GLU A 95 -1.99 11.30 14.67
CA GLU A 95 -2.40 9.92 14.36
C GLU A 95 -1.65 9.38 13.16
N ASN A 96 -0.96 8.26 13.33
CA ASN A 96 -0.13 7.65 12.30
C ASN A 96 -0.34 6.14 12.25
N MET A 97 -0.22 5.59 11.05
CA MET A 97 -0.21 4.14 10.82
C MET A 97 1.18 3.70 10.40
N LEU A 98 1.66 2.62 11.01
CA LEU A 98 2.92 1.96 10.68
C LEU A 98 2.64 0.68 9.91
N PHE A 99 3.09 0.63 8.67
CA PHE A 99 3.08 -0.57 7.83
C PHE A 99 4.50 -1.11 7.76
N LEU A 100 4.76 -2.23 8.44
CA LEU A 100 6.11 -2.74 8.65
C LEU A 100 6.28 -4.13 8.05
N GLN A 101 7.50 -4.44 7.61
CA GLN A 101 7.88 -5.83 7.36
C GLN A 101 7.94 -6.62 8.68
N ARG A 102 7.95 -7.94 8.58
CA ARG A 102 7.89 -8.83 9.76
C ARG A 102 9.02 -8.57 10.75
N GLN A 103 10.26 -8.49 10.28
CA GLN A 103 11.40 -8.31 11.16
C GLN A 103 11.32 -6.97 11.89
N THR A 104 11.08 -5.88 11.18
CA THR A 104 10.96 -4.54 11.76
C THR A 104 9.78 -4.45 12.73
N SER A 105 8.67 -5.14 12.43
CA SER A 105 7.53 -5.24 13.35
C SER A 105 7.91 -5.93 14.66
N LEU A 106 8.68 -7.02 14.61
CA LEU A 106 9.18 -7.71 15.79
C LEU A 106 10.19 -6.85 16.56
N ASP A 107 11.04 -6.12 15.87
CA ASP A 107 12.01 -5.21 16.48
C ASP A 107 11.31 -4.07 17.24
N PHE A 108 10.21 -3.56 16.71
CA PHE A 108 9.37 -2.60 17.45
C PHE A 108 8.73 -3.22 18.70
N ASP A 109 8.25 -4.45 18.62
CA ASP A 109 7.69 -5.15 19.77
C ASP A 109 8.76 -5.38 20.85
N ASP A 110 9.96 -5.79 20.48
CA ASP A 110 11.09 -6.00 21.39
C ASP A 110 11.54 -4.67 22.02
N MET A 111 11.57 -3.58 21.26
CA MET A 111 11.86 -2.25 21.77
C MET A 111 10.84 -1.83 22.84
N LEU A 112 9.55 -1.99 22.57
CA LEU A 112 8.48 -1.65 23.49
C LEU A 112 8.50 -2.54 24.74
N ALA A 113 8.78 -3.84 24.58
CA ALA A 113 8.90 -4.79 25.68
C ALA A 113 10.10 -4.49 26.57
N SER A 114 11.25 -4.11 26.01
CA SER A 114 12.46 -3.77 26.77
C SER A 114 12.23 -2.57 27.69
N ILE A 115 11.41 -1.62 27.25
CA ILE A 115 11.07 -0.43 28.03
C ILE A 115 10.10 -0.76 29.16
N SER A 116 9.13 -1.63 28.92
CA SER A 116 8.19 -2.07 29.97
C SER A 116 8.86 -2.92 31.04
N GLY A 117 9.88 -3.70 30.70
CA GLY A 117 10.66 -4.53 31.64
C GLY A 117 11.69 -3.76 32.47
N GLY A 118 12.13 -2.60 32.03
CA GLY A 118 13.15 -1.78 32.71
C GLY A 118 12.63 -0.86 33.80
N PHE A 119 11.35 -0.60 33.84
CA PHE A 119 10.69 0.23 34.85
C PHE A 119 9.84 -0.62 35.81
N ALA A 120 10.45 -1.11 36.86
CA ALA A 120 9.72 -1.70 37.98
C ALA A 120 8.89 -0.60 38.64
N GLY A 121 7.66 -0.40 38.18
CA GLY A 121 6.69 0.40 38.93
C GLY A 121 5.95 1.52 38.21
N GLY A 122 5.97 1.63 36.92
CA GLY A 122 5.16 2.66 36.26
C GLY A 122 4.94 2.43 34.78
N THR A 123 3.70 2.38 34.38
CA THR A 123 3.26 2.41 32.98
C THR A 123 3.64 3.74 32.34
N ALA A 124 4.90 3.87 31.89
CA ALA A 124 5.38 5.07 31.18
C ALA A 124 4.85 5.15 29.73
N PHE A 125 4.20 4.11 29.24
CA PHE A 125 3.56 4.04 27.93
C PHE A 125 2.08 3.76 28.10
N GLY A 126 1.24 4.63 27.59
CA GLY A 126 -0.15 4.31 27.35
C GLY A 126 -0.23 3.29 26.21
N LEU A 127 0.04 2.03 26.54
CA LEU A 127 -0.42 0.94 25.72
C LEU A 127 -1.94 1.06 25.70
N PHE A 128 -2.54 1.13 24.51
CA PHE A 128 -3.98 1.02 24.43
C PHE A 128 -4.37 -0.26 25.17
N GLU A 129 -5.35 -0.17 26.07
CA GLU A 129 -5.86 -1.32 26.81
C GLU A 129 -6.24 -2.43 25.81
N ASN A 130 -5.29 -3.27 25.50
CA ASN A 130 -5.60 -4.56 24.97
C ASN A 130 -6.18 -5.36 26.11
N SER A 131 -7.41 -5.82 25.97
CA SER A 131 -7.97 -6.81 26.87
C SER A 131 -6.96 -7.94 27.06
N GLU A 132 -6.93 -8.57 28.24
CA GLU A 132 -6.00 -9.67 28.55
C GLU A 132 -5.96 -10.77 27.45
N GLU A 133 -7.05 -10.96 26.71
CA GLU A 133 -7.13 -11.86 25.55
C GLU A 133 -6.31 -11.36 24.34
N MET A 134 -6.16 -10.06 24.16
CA MET A 134 -5.31 -9.53 23.06
C MET A 134 -3.83 -9.51 23.40
N ALA A 135 -3.45 -9.46 24.69
CA ALA A 135 -2.06 -9.60 25.12
C ALA A 135 -1.48 -11.00 24.84
N LEU A 136 -2.33 -12.02 24.75
CA LEU A 136 -1.97 -13.37 24.32
C LEU A 136 -1.82 -13.51 22.81
N ASN A 137 -2.32 -12.58 22.01
CA ASN A 137 -2.23 -12.53 20.56
C ASN A 137 -1.02 -11.73 20.08
N LEU A 138 0.13 -12.00 20.61
CA LEU A 138 1.46 -11.79 20.00
C LEU A 138 1.61 -10.56 19.09
N GLY A 139 1.57 -9.37 19.64
CA GLY A 139 1.96 -8.16 18.95
C GLY A 139 1.17 -6.96 19.42
N PHE A 140 1.85 -5.84 19.64
CA PHE A 140 1.19 -4.59 19.95
C PHE A 140 0.53 -4.03 18.68
N SER A 141 -0.79 -3.80 18.73
CA SER A 141 -1.53 -3.18 17.64
C SER A 141 -1.39 -1.66 17.60
N GLY A 142 -0.94 -1.05 18.69
CA GLY A 142 -0.76 0.39 18.78
C GLY A 142 -0.04 0.81 20.05
N PHE A 143 0.58 1.98 19.99
CA PHE A 143 1.23 2.60 21.14
C PHE A 143 1.18 4.13 21.03
N ARG A 144 1.36 4.81 22.14
CA ARG A 144 1.42 6.26 22.23
C ARG A 144 2.78 6.70 22.74
N ARG A 145 3.36 7.68 22.07
CA ARG A 145 4.58 8.36 22.52
C ARG A 145 4.35 9.88 22.48
N GLY A 146 4.40 10.54 23.64
CA GLY A 146 4.02 11.95 23.72
C GLY A 146 2.56 12.16 23.32
N SER A 147 2.30 13.03 22.36
CA SER A 147 0.98 13.28 21.78
C SER A 147 0.67 12.43 20.55
N TYR A 148 1.63 11.62 20.10
CA TYR A 148 1.52 10.80 18.88
C TYR A 148 0.94 9.43 19.18
N ASP A 149 -0.03 9.03 18.37
CA ASP A 149 -0.62 7.69 18.35
C ASP A 149 -0.15 6.94 17.12
N PHE A 150 0.38 5.73 17.32
CA PHE A 150 0.86 4.86 16.26
C PHE A 150 0.09 3.55 16.25
N TYR A 151 -0.47 3.22 15.11
CA TYR A 151 -1.13 1.94 14.86
C TYR A 151 -0.22 1.07 13.98
N LYS A 152 0.25 -0.04 14.53
CA LYS A 152 1.20 -0.93 13.88
C LYS A 152 0.49 -2.06 13.15
N THR A 153 0.86 -2.29 11.92
CA THR A 153 0.36 -3.39 11.08
C THR A 153 1.53 -4.05 10.35
N ASP A 154 1.51 -5.38 10.30
CA ASP A 154 2.44 -6.15 9.47
C ASP A 154 1.98 -6.12 8.02
N TRP A 155 2.83 -5.64 7.14
CA TRP A 155 2.53 -5.53 5.72
C TRP A 155 3.14 -6.69 4.94
N LYS A 156 2.31 -7.65 4.58
CA LYS A 156 2.73 -8.88 3.86
C LYS A 156 3.44 -8.60 2.54
N TYR A 157 3.08 -7.53 1.86
CA TYR A 157 3.72 -7.11 0.63
C TYR A 157 5.24 -6.95 0.77
N LEU A 158 5.71 -6.42 1.89
CA LEU A 158 7.15 -6.25 2.17
C LEU A 158 7.86 -7.57 2.52
N ASN A 159 7.13 -8.59 2.91
CA ASN A 159 7.68 -9.90 3.29
C ASN A 159 7.75 -10.88 2.11
N ASP A 160 6.97 -10.67 1.07
CA ASP A 160 6.86 -11.59 -0.06
C ASP A 160 7.82 -11.20 -1.19
N ALA A 161 8.90 -11.95 -1.32
CA ALA A 161 9.88 -11.73 -2.38
C ALA A 161 9.34 -11.97 -3.80
N SER A 162 8.21 -12.70 -3.93
CA SER A 162 7.61 -12.98 -5.24
C SER A 162 6.75 -11.81 -5.75
N THR A 163 6.16 -11.02 -4.85
CA THR A 163 5.39 -9.83 -5.18
C THR A 163 6.25 -8.60 -5.34
N ARG A 164 7.33 -8.50 -4.58
CA ARG A 164 8.35 -7.46 -4.78
C ARG A 164 9.20 -7.83 -5.96
N GLY A 165 8.81 -7.45 -7.13
CA GLY A 165 9.36 -7.81 -8.45
C GLY A 165 10.86 -7.70 -8.66
N GLY A 166 11.68 -8.21 -7.76
CA GLY A 166 13.13 -8.31 -7.88
C GLY A 166 13.80 -7.01 -8.33
N ILE A 167 13.27 -5.87 -7.96
CA ILE A 167 13.89 -4.58 -8.22
C ILE A 167 15.16 -4.52 -7.40
N ASN A 168 16.20 -5.09 -8.00
CA ASN A 168 17.56 -4.99 -7.51
C ASN A 168 17.97 -3.53 -7.60
N GLY A 169 18.10 -2.87 -6.46
CA GLY A 169 18.65 -1.52 -6.39
C GLY A 169 17.83 -0.49 -5.65
N ILE A 170 16.61 -0.80 -5.25
CA ILE A 170 15.95 -0.01 -4.20
C ILE A 170 16.44 -0.58 -2.88
N ASN A 171 17.02 0.25 -2.03
CA ASN A 171 17.30 -0.08 -0.65
C ASN A 171 16.10 -0.81 -0.09
N SER A 172 16.32 -1.92 0.60
CA SER A 172 15.21 -2.74 1.08
C SER A 172 14.32 -1.90 1.98
N VAL A 173 13.10 -1.65 1.52
CA VAL A 173 12.13 -0.89 2.31
C VAL A 173 11.63 -1.79 3.43
N GLU A 174 11.81 -1.34 4.66
CA GLU A 174 11.43 -2.07 5.86
C GLU A 174 10.07 -1.67 6.39
N GLY A 175 9.61 -0.49 6.04
CA GLY A 175 8.32 0.00 6.48
C GLY A 175 8.00 1.40 6.03
N VAL A 176 6.77 1.78 6.24
CA VAL A 176 6.24 3.11 5.94
C VAL A 176 5.39 3.61 7.08
N LEU A 177 5.60 4.85 7.47
CA LEU A 177 4.72 5.58 8.37
C LEU A 177 3.82 6.48 7.53
N VAL A 178 2.52 6.30 7.67
CA VAL A 178 1.48 7.04 6.94
C VAL A 178 0.65 7.84 7.94
N PRO A 179 0.52 9.17 7.78
CA PRO A 179 -0.37 9.93 8.64
C PRO A 179 -1.81 9.48 8.43
N ALA A 180 -2.49 9.17 9.51
CA ALA A 180 -3.91 8.88 9.53
C ALA A 180 -4.71 10.18 9.63
N GLY A 181 -5.94 10.16 9.18
CA GLY A 181 -6.77 11.34 9.17
C GLY A 181 -7.07 11.84 7.77
N THR A 182 -7.65 13.00 7.68
CA THR A 182 -8.16 13.55 6.42
C THR A 182 -7.73 14.99 6.24
N SER A 183 -7.38 15.34 5.02
CA SER A 183 -7.21 16.72 4.60
C SER A 183 -8.42 17.20 3.79
N THR A 184 -8.67 18.50 3.83
CA THR A 184 -9.72 19.13 3.04
C THR A 184 -9.17 19.53 1.68
N VAL A 185 -9.80 19.03 0.62
CA VAL A 185 -9.46 19.36 -0.76
C VAL A 185 -10.67 19.97 -1.42
N TYR A 186 -10.48 21.11 -2.10
CA TYR A 186 -11.52 21.71 -2.91
C TYR A 186 -11.70 20.90 -4.19
N ASP A 187 -12.91 20.40 -4.42
CA ASP A 187 -13.27 19.72 -5.65
C ASP A 187 -13.94 20.71 -6.60
N GLN A 188 -13.29 20.98 -7.73
CA GLN A 188 -13.80 21.93 -8.72
C GLN A 188 -15.08 21.45 -9.41
N VAL A 189 -15.29 20.14 -9.51
CA VAL A 189 -16.46 19.56 -10.16
C VAL A 189 -17.68 19.65 -9.27
N LEU A 190 -17.52 19.40 -7.98
CA LEU A 190 -18.62 19.45 -7.00
C LEU A 190 -18.79 20.85 -6.38
N GLY A 191 -17.84 21.74 -6.57
CA GLY A 191 -17.86 23.09 -6.01
C GLY A 191 -17.83 23.15 -4.48
N THR A 192 -17.37 22.07 -3.84
CA THR A 192 -17.34 21.91 -2.37
C THR A 192 -16.02 21.37 -1.89
N ASN A 193 -15.72 21.62 -0.63
CA ASN A 193 -14.59 20.99 0.05
C ASN A 193 -14.91 19.56 0.40
N ILE A 194 -14.08 18.63 -0.06
CA ILE A 194 -14.18 17.20 0.24
C ILE A 194 -13.05 16.81 1.17
N ARG A 195 -13.39 16.04 2.20
CA ARG A 195 -12.38 15.38 3.04
C ARG A 195 -11.85 14.15 2.34
N ARG A 196 -10.53 14.07 2.22
CA ARG A 196 -9.85 12.90 1.67
C ARG A 196 -8.71 12.47 2.58
N PRO A 197 -8.43 11.16 2.70
CA PRO A 197 -7.23 10.67 3.37
C PRO A 197 -5.96 11.29 2.76
N PHE A 198 -4.91 11.41 3.55
CA PHE A 198 -3.62 11.90 3.05
C PHE A 198 -3.04 11.03 1.95
N LEU A 199 -3.28 9.73 2.02
CA LEU A 199 -2.96 8.76 0.97
C LEU A 199 -4.27 8.26 0.35
N HIS A 200 -4.47 8.52 -0.93
CA HIS A 200 -5.66 8.07 -1.65
C HIS A 200 -5.40 7.85 -3.12
N VAL A 201 -6.28 7.11 -3.76
CA VAL A 201 -6.22 6.84 -5.20
C VAL A 201 -7.24 7.70 -5.92
N ARG A 202 -6.82 8.30 -7.02
CA ARG A 202 -7.71 8.99 -7.97
C ARG A 202 -7.80 8.22 -9.26
N TYR A 203 -8.98 8.24 -9.83
CA TYR A 203 -9.28 7.62 -11.11
C TYR A 203 -9.59 8.70 -12.15
N ARG A 204 -9.26 8.42 -13.40
CA ARG A 204 -9.64 9.31 -14.49
C ARG A 204 -11.16 9.39 -14.59
N ALA A 205 -11.69 10.61 -14.61
CA ALA A 205 -13.11 10.82 -14.85
C ALA A 205 -13.44 10.56 -16.33
N SER A 206 -14.52 9.85 -16.58
CA SER A 206 -15.06 9.61 -17.92
C SER A 206 -16.58 9.55 -17.83
N GLN A 207 -17.24 10.13 -18.80
CA GLN A 207 -18.71 10.05 -18.92
C GLN A 207 -19.17 8.82 -19.69
N ALA A 208 -18.28 8.21 -20.48
CA ALA A 208 -18.62 7.10 -21.35
C ALA A 208 -18.31 5.74 -20.75
N ASP A 209 -17.24 5.66 -19.96
CA ASP A 209 -16.71 4.38 -19.45
C ASP A 209 -16.30 4.48 -17.97
N ASP A 210 -16.39 3.37 -17.25
CA ASP A 210 -15.73 3.27 -15.95
C ASP A 210 -14.22 3.07 -16.15
N ARG A 211 -13.43 4.04 -15.68
CA ARG A 211 -11.96 4.01 -15.79
C ARG A 211 -11.28 3.37 -14.57
N ARG A 212 -12.03 2.94 -13.57
CA ARG A 212 -11.47 2.21 -12.43
C ARG A 212 -11.02 0.82 -12.82
N MET A 213 -11.90 0.11 -13.56
CA MET A 213 -11.65 -1.22 -14.06
C MET A 213 -12.55 -1.44 -15.27
N LYS A 214 -12.04 -1.15 -16.45
CA LYS A 214 -12.73 -1.46 -17.70
C LYS A 214 -12.30 -2.83 -18.17
N ASN A 215 -13.26 -3.65 -18.59
CA ASN A 215 -12.99 -4.92 -19.24
C ASN A 215 -13.78 -5.01 -20.55
N TRP A 216 -13.23 -5.71 -21.51
CA TRP A 216 -13.91 -6.03 -22.75
C TRP A 216 -13.32 -7.31 -23.34
N ILE A 217 -14.08 -7.93 -24.25
CA ILE A 217 -13.71 -9.18 -24.88
C ILE A 217 -13.51 -8.92 -26.37
N THR A 218 -12.49 -9.53 -26.93
CA THR A 218 -12.22 -9.58 -28.37
C THR A 218 -12.00 -11.02 -28.83
N GLY A 219 -12.11 -11.28 -30.12
CA GLY A 219 -11.98 -12.60 -30.72
C GLY A 219 -13.25 -13.05 -31.44
N SER A 220 -13.29 -14.30 -31.86
CA SER A 220 -14.48 -14.92 -32.50
C SER A 220 -15.32 -15.74 -31.54
N VAL A 221 -14.77 -16.07 -30.37
CA VAL A 221 -15.43 -16.85 -29.31
C VAL A 221 -15.95 -15.93 -28.21
N GLY A 222 -17.07 -16.25 -27.61
CA GLY A 222 -17.63 -15.45 -26.50
C GLY A 222 -18.56 -14.31 -26.93
N GLY A 223 -18.99 -14.26 -28.18
CA GLY A 223 -19.99 -13.32 -28.68
C GLY A 223 -19.45 -12.01 -29.26
N ALA A 224 -18.16 -11.80 -29.25
CA ALA A 224 -17.53 -10.62 -29.86
C ALA A 224 -16.81 -11.03 -31.15
N ALA A 225 -17.50 -11.02 -32.30
CA ALA A 225 -16.88 -11.34 -33.59
C ALA A 225 -16.00 -10.19 -34.10
N THR A 226 -14.88 -9.96 -33.43
CA THR A 226 -13.91 -8.90 -33.78
C THR A 226 -12.69 -9.40 -34.53
N SER A 227 -12.52 -10.72 -34.62
CA SER A 227 -11.40 -11.38 -35.29
C SER A 227 -11.85 -12.71 -35.89
N ASP A 228 -11.19 -13.19 -36.91
CA ASP A 228 -11.37 -14.52 -37.50
C ASP A 228 -10.54 -15.61 -36.78
N LEU A 229 -9.76 -15.22 -35.78
CA LEU A 229 -9.02 -16.14 -34.94
C LEU A 229 -10.00 -16.86 -33.97
N ASP A 230 -9.98 -18.18 -33.93
CA ASP A 230 -10.75 -19.01 -33.02
C ASP A 230 -10.17 -18.92 -31.60
N ALA A 231 -10.33 -17.75 -31.01
CA ALA A 231 -9.82 -17.44 -29.68
C ALA A 231 -10.71 -16.37 -29.00
N MET A 232 -10.55 -16.25 -27.71
CA MET A 232 -11.13 -15.18 -26.94
C MET A 232 -10.03 -14.50 -26.12
N GLU A 233 -10.00 -13.18 -26.18
CA GLU A 233 -9.11 -12.36 -25.41
C GLU A 233 -9.91 -11.47 -24.47
N VAL A 234 -9.56 -11.49 -23.19
CA VAL A 234 -10.14 -10.61 -22.17
C VAL A 234 -9.14 -9.52 -21.85
N HIS A 235 -9.57 -8.29 -22.00
CA HIS A 235 -8.74 -7.11 -21.77
C HIS A 235 -9.18 -6.39 -20.51
N PHE A 236 -8.21 -5.90 -19.74
CA PHE A 236 -8.42 -5.08 -18.56
C PHE A 236 -7.68 -3.76 -18.72
N LEU A 237 -8.35 -2.68 -18.30
CA LEU A 237 -7.76 -1.34 -18.31
C LEU A 237 -8.18 -0.59 -17.05
N SER A 238 -7.20 0.03 -16.41
CA SER A 238 -7.44 0.93 -15.30
C SER A 238 -6.60 2.20 -15.46
N GLU A 239 -7.21 3.35 -15.27
CA GLU A 239 -6.52 4.64 -15.28
C GLU A 239 -6.63 5.25 -13.89
N ARG A 240 -5.57 5.14 -13.13
CA ARG A 240 -5.49 5.59 -11.73
C ARG A 240 -4.14 6.21 -11.42
N CYS A 241 -4.12 7.04 -10.40
CA CYS A 241 -2.88 7.55 -9.83
C CYS A 241 -2.98 7.55 -8.30
N LEU A 242 -1.84 7.34 -7.65
CA LEU A 242 -1.71 7.52 -6.22
C LEU A 242 -1.49 9.01 -5.92
N VAL A 243 -2.17 9.51 -4.91
CA VAL A 243 -1.99 10.87 -4.41
C VAL A 243 -1.47 10.81 -2.99
N THR A 244 -0.29 11.35 -2.78
CA THR A 244 0.35 11.48 -1.47
C THR A 244 0.30 12.96 -1.08
N GLN A 245 -0.62 13.30 -0.18
CA GLN A 245 -0.73 14.66 0.35
C GLN A 245 0.08 14.79 1.63
N ALA A 246 0.70 15.96 1.84
CA ALA A 246 1.56 16.20 2.98
C ALA A 246 2.66 15.13 3.12
N ALA A 247 3.37 14.85 2.03
CA ALA A 247 4.41 13.82 1.97
C ALA A 247 5.51 14.03 3.04
N ASN A 248 5.73 15.27 3.47
CA ASN A 248 6.63 15.62 4.55
C ASN A 248 6.23 15.06 5.94
N ASN A 249 5.03 14.52 6.09
CA ASN A 249 4.58 13.81 7.29
C ASN A 249 4.66 12.28 7.16
N PHE A 250 5.12 11.79 6.04
CA PHE A 250 5.38 10.37 5.82
C PHE A 250 6.84 10.05 6.15
N VAL A 251 7.07 8.83 6.61
CA VAL A 251 8.42 8.31 6.85
C VAL A 251 8.58 6.99 6.12
N LEU A 252 9.69 6.84 5.42
CA LEU A 252 10.11 5.60 4.80
C LEU A 252 11.27 5.00 5.61
N PHE A 253 11.11 3.77 6.08
CA PHE A 253 12.16 3.01 6.75
C PHE A 253 12.90 2.17 5.72
N THR A 254 14.19 2.33 5.64
CA THR A 254 15.05 1.58 4.72
C THR A 254 16.22 0.95 5.46
N ASP A 255 16.76 -0.13 4.89
CA ASP A 255 17.95 -0.81 5.36
C ASP A 255 19.22 0.07 5.20
#